data_9d3ab856b334bbc6490b5740bdae0211
#
_entry.id   9d3ab856b334bbc6490b5740bdae0211
#
_cell.length_a   1.000
_cell.length_b   1.000
_cell.length_c   1.000
_cell.angle_alpha   90.00
_cell.angle_beta   90.00
_cell.angle_gamma   90.00
#
_symmetry.space_group_name_H-M   'P 1'
#
loop_
_entity.id
_entity.type
_entity.pdbx_description
1 polymer ?
#
loop_
_entity_poly.entity_id
_entity_poly.type
_entity_poly.pdbx_seq_one_letter_code
_entity_poly.pdbx_strand_id
1 'polypeptide(L)'
;MGFDLKNITVPFVIDDVSTAGQVVIPINAEQSGKIVEIRTALNGAIGTGDADLTAKINGVAVTGGVLTIATASSAVGDVDVIYPSAANDVVEGDYIEIETDGESSNTVRVFGNILIQR
;
A
#
# COMPACT_ATOMS: atom_id res chain seq x y z
N MET A 1 7.94 27.22 19.09
CA MET A 1 8.46 26.15 18.57
C MET A 1 7.68 25.57 17.55
N GLY A 2 8.11 25.22 16.68
CA GLY A 2 7.40 24.63 15.70
C GLY A 2 7.35 23.21 15.92
N PHE A 3 6.21 22.69 15.98
CA PHE A 3 6.10 21.33 15.78
C PHE A 3 5.91 21.14 14.38
N ASP A 4 6.77 20.42 13.82
CA ASP A 4 6.48 19.93 12.51
C ASP A 4 5.39 18.94 12.63
N LEU A 5 4.44 19.06 11.74
CA LEU A 5 3.52 17.99 11.53
C LEU A 5 4.28 16.91 10.87
N LYS A 6 4.70 15.96 11.64
CA LYS A 6 5.53 14.90 11.12
C LYS A 6 4.76 14.01 10.21
N ASN A 7 5.41 13.57 9.15
CA ASN A 7 4.91 12.46 8.37
C ASN A 7 5.07 11.18 9.20
N ILE A 8 4.11 10.30 9.07
CA ILE A 8 4.13 9.02 9.76
C ILE A 8 4.19 7.93 8.73
N THR A 9 5.09 6.98 8.92
CA THR A 9 5.21 5.83 8.05
C THR A 9 4.55 4.63 8.71
N VAL A 10 3.63 4.00 7.99
CA VAL A 10 2.93 2.81 8.47
C VAL A 10 3.35 1.64 7.58
N PRO A 11 4.08 0.66 8.11
CA PRO A 11 4.51 -0.47 7.29
C PRO A 11 3.42 -1.51 7.14
N PHE A 12 3.50 -2.28 6.05
CA PHE A 12 2.65 -3.44 5.85
C PHE A 12 3.41 -4.51 5.08
N VAL A 13 2.93 -5.74 5.17
CA VAL A 13 3.50 -6.88 4.45
C VAL A 13 2.37 -7.67 3.82
N ILE A 14 2.54 -8.03 2.55
CA ILE A 14 1.67 -9.00 1.88
C ILE A 14 2.49 -10.26 1.73
N ASP A 15 2.08 -11.34 2.38
CA ASP A 15 2.86 -12.57 2.40
C ASP A 15 2.94 -13.25 1.04
N ASP A 16 1.86 -13.17 0.26
CA ASP A 16 1.79 -13.80 -1.05
C ASP A 16 0.96 -12.93 -1.97
N VAL A 17 1.62 -12.17 -2.83
CA VAL A 17 0.94 -11.24 -3.73
C VAL A 17 0.14 -11.96 -4.82
N SER A 18 0.40 -13.25 -5.04
CA SER A 18 -0.32 -14.05 -6.04
C SER A 18 -1.67 -14.56 -5.53
N THR A 19 -1.97 -14.39 -4.26
CA THR A 19 -3.24 -14.81 -3.68
C THR A 19 -4.11 -13.60 -3.42
N ALA A 20 -5.29 -13.55 -4.00
CA ALA A 20 -6.23 -12.45 -3.77
C ALA A 20 -6.56 -12.36 -2.28
N GLY A 21 -6.52 -11.17 -1.75
CA GLY A 21 -6.76 -10.94 -0.33
C GLY A 21 -6.35 -9.54 0.08
N GLN A 22 -6.40 -9.28 1.37
CA GLN A 22 -6.11 -7.93 1.85
C GLN A 22 -5.37 -7.95 3.17
N VAL A 23 -4.60 -6.89 3.39
CA VAL A 23 -4.01 -6.57 4.67
C VAL A 23 -4.82 -5.43 5.26
N VAL A 24 -5.20 -5.55 6.51
CA VAL A 24 -6.01 -4.54 7.22
C VAL A 24 -5.13 -3.86 8.26
N ILE A 25 -5.09 -2.55 8.20
CA ILE A 25 -4.23 -1.74 9.07
C ILE A 25 -5.10 -0.78 9.86
N PRO A 26 -5.24 -0.96 11.18
CA PRO A 26 -6.04 -0.03 11.99
C PRO A 26 -5.28 1.27 12.18
N ILE A 27 -6.02 2.37 12.25
CA ILE A 27 -5.43 3.70 12.41
C ILE A 27 -5.71 4.22 13.82
N ASN A 28 -4.66 4.64 14.52
CA ASN A 28 -4.80 5.27 15.82
C ASN A 28 -4.70 6.81 15.66
N ALA A 29 -4.88 7.51 16.76
CA ALA A 29 -4.93 8.98 16.74
C ALA A 29 -3.64 9.60 16.20
N GLU A 30 -2.48 9.00 16.49
CA GLU A 30 -1.20 9.53 16.06
C GLU A 30 -0.96 9.34 14.57
N GLN A 31 -1.70 8.44 13.95
CA GLN A 31 -1.59 8.13 12.52
C GLN A 31 -2.62 8.88 11.68
N SER A 32 -3.44 9.73 12.31
CA SER A 32 -4.46 10.48 11.59
C SER A 32 -3.82 11.50 10.65
N GLY A 33 -4.32 11.59 9.45
CA GLY A 33 -3.79 12.51 8.45
C GLY A 33 -4.22 12.12 7.05
N LYS A 34 -3.37 12.46 6.09
CA LYS A 34 -3.66 12.23 4.68
C LYS A 34 -2.63 11.26 4.11
N ILE A 35 -3.11 10.20 3.46
CA ILE A 35 -2.21 9.27 2.78
C ILE A 35 -1.67 9.97 1.53
N VAL A 36 -0.37 10.19 1.47
CA VAL A 36 0.25 10.93 0.37
C VAL A 36 1.18 10.08 -0.48
N GLU A 37 1.58 8.91 0.00
CA GLU A 37 2.46 8.04 -0.76
C GLU A 37 2.26 6.60 -0.28
N ILE A 38 2.29 5.66 -1.22
CA ILE A 38 2.37 4.24 -0.91
C ILE A 38 3.53 3.69 -1.73
N ARG A 39 4.46 3.03 -1.05
CA ARG A 39 5.68 2.52 -1.67
C ARG A 39 5.82 1.04 -1.34
N THR A 40 6.20 0.25 -2.33
CA THR A 40 6.39 -1.20 -2.15
C THR A 40 7.73 -1.64 -2.68
N ALA A 41 8.21 -2.76 -2.14
CA ALA A 41 9.40 -3.44 -2.65
C ALA A 41 9.09 -4.93 -2.75
N LEU A 42 9.47 -5.53 -3.87
CA LEU A 42 9.29 -6.95 -4.10
C LEU A 42 10.40 -7.77 -3.47
N ASN A 43 10.05 -8.97 -3.04
CA ASN A 43 11.02 -9.92 -2.53
C ASN A 43 11.31 -11.05 -3.54
N GLY A 44 10.98 -10.85 -4.80
CA GLY A 44 11.22 -11.84 -5.85
C GLY A 44 10.50 -11.46 -7.12
N ALA A 45 10.75 -12.21 -8.19
CA ALA A 45 10.09 -11.97 -9.47
C ALA A 45 8.67 -12.54 -9.45
N ILE A 46 7.72 -11.80 -9.98
CA ILE A 46 6.35 -12.29 -10.21
C ILE A 46 6.19 -12.71 -11.65
N GLY A 47 5.21 -13.55 -11.92
CA GLY A 47 4.98 -14.08 -13.25
C GLY A 47 3.53 -13.98 -13.68
N THR A 48 3.23 -14.40 -14.88
CA THR A 48 1.91 -14.52 -15.49
C THR A 48 1.26 -13.17 -15.78
N GLY A 49 1.02 -12.35 -14.81
CA GLY A 49 0.38 -11.04 -14.94
C GLY A 49 0.92 -10.04 -13.95
N ASP A 50 0.55 -8.79 -14.14
CA ASP A 50 0.90 -7.74 -13.20
C ASP A 50 0.09 -7.91 -11.93
N ALA A 51 0.61 -7.42 -10.82
CA ALA A 51 -0.11 -7.43 -9.55
C ALA A 51 -0.61 -6.02 -9.25
N ASP A 52 -1.92 -5.87 -9.06
CA ASP A 52 -2.50 -4.59 -8.66
C ASP A 52 -2.83 -4.63 -7.18
N LEU A 53 -2.36 -3.64 -6.46
CA LEU A 53 -2.67 -3.42 -5.05
C LEU A 53 -3.57 -2.21 -4.96
N THR A 54 -4.75 -2.38 -4.38
CA THR A 54 -5.71 -1.29 -4.25
C THR A 54 -5.81 -0.86 -2.80
N ALA A 55 -5.59 0.43 -2.54
CA ALA A 55 -5.72 1.00 -1.21
C ALA A 55 -7.16 1.46 -0.99
N LYS A 56 -7.72 1.10 0.15
CA LYS A 56 -9.08 1.49 0.54
C LYS A 56 -9.06 1.99 1.99
N ILE A 57 -9.97 2.88 2.31
CA ILE A 57 -10.20 3.32 3.69
C ILE A 57 -11.63 2.96 4.03
N ASN A 58 -11.82 2.13 5.05
CA ASN A 58 -13.14 1.64 5.46
C ASN A 58 -13.92 1.04 4.28
N GLY A 59 -13.22 0.35 3.39
CA GLY A 59 -13.83 -0.28 2.23
C GLY A 59 -14.04 0.64 1.02
N VAL A 60 -13.67 1.92 1.12
CA VAL A 60 -13.83 2.88 0.02
C VAL A 60 -12.49 3.12 -0.65
N ALA A 61 -12.44 2.99 -1.96
CA ALA A 61 -11.21 3.14 -2.71
C ALA A 61 -10.64 4.55 -2.60
N VAL A 62 -9.33 4.63 -2.39
CA VAL A 62 -8.59 5.88 -2.37
C VAL A 62 -8.33 6.29 -3.82
N THR A 63 -8.55 7.56 -4.17
CA THR A 63 -8.28 8.05 -5.52
C THR A 63 -6.76 8.08 -5.76
N GLY A 64 -6.33 7.45 -6.84
CA GLY A 64 -4.90 7.27 -7.11
C GLY A 64 -4.27 6.23 -6.22
N GLY A 65 -5.07 5.32 -5.66
CA GLY A 65 -4.61 4.33 -4.71
C GLY A 65 -4.35 2.94 -5.29
N VAL A 66 -4.27 2.79 -6.61
CA VAL A 66 -3.91 1.51 -7.22
C VAL A 66 -2.43 1.52 -7.59
N LEU A 67 -1.69 0.60 -7.01
CA LEU A 67 -0.27 0.44 -7.29
C LEU A 67 -0.10 -0.83 -8.12
N THR A 68 0.44 -0.70 -9.33
CA THR A 68 0.64 -1.83 -10.23
C THR A 68 2.10 -2.25 -10.20
N ILE A 69 2.34 -3.51 -9.88
CA ILE A 69 3.66 -4.11 -9.93
C ILE A 69 3.73 -4.87 -11.25
N ALA A 70 4.58 -4.38 -12.15
CA ALA A 70 4.69 -4.99 -13.48
C ALA A 70 5.43 -6.33 -13.40
N THR A 71 4.93 -7.32 -14.14
CA THR A 71 5.58 -8.62 -14.27
C THR A 71 6.91 -8.48 -15.00
N ALA A 72 6.93 -7.63 -16.03
CA ALA A 72 8.11 -7.46 -16.87
C ALA A 72 9.28 -6.92 -16.07
N SER A 73 10.38 -7.65 -16.10
CA SER A 73 11.62 -7.29 -15.39
C SER A 73 11.47 -7.23 -13.87
N SER A 74 10.43 -7.86 -13.31
CA SER A 74 10.29 -7.90 -11.87
C SER A 74 11.41 -8.70 -11.22
N ALA A 75 11.88 -8.26 -10.08
CA ALA A 75 13.02 -8.86 -9.39
C ALA A 75 13.01 -8.47 -7.91
N VAL A 76 13.85 -9.12 -7.14
CA VAL A 76 14.08 -8.74 -5.74
C VAL A 76 14.50 -7.27 -5.70
N GLY A 77 13.84 -6.49 -4.86
CA GLY A 77 14.19 -5.10 -4.64
C GLY A 77 13.52 -4.11 -5.59
N ASP A 78 12.67 -4.59 -6.50
CA ASP A 78 11.90 -3.67 -7.35
C ASP A 78 10.98 -2.82 -6.48
N VAL A 79 11.02 -1.51 -6.71
CA VAL A 79 10.24 -0.53 -5.95
C VAL A 79 9.19 0.09 -6.85
N ASP A 80 7.97 0.17 -6.33
CA ASP A 80 6.87 0.88 -6.98
C ASP A 80 6.33 1.92 -6.00
N VAL A 81 5.89 3.06 -6.52
CA VAL A 81 5.40 4.17 -5.70
C VAL A 81 4.18 4.77 -6.35
N ILE A 82 3.17 5.07 -5.55
CA ILE A 82 2.02 5.87 -5.99
C ILE A 82 1.79 7.01 -5.03
N TYR A 83 1.08 8.03 -5.51
CA TYR A 83 0.79 9.23 -4.75
C TYR A 83 -0.72 9.47 -4.75
N PRO A 84 -1.45 8.93 -3.76
CA PRO A 84 -2.89 9.15 -3.66
C PRO A 84 -3.23 10.63 -3.63
N SER A 85 -4.32 11.02 -4.26
CA SER A 85 -4.66 12.42 -4.46
C SER A 85 -5.99 12.87 -3.89
N ALA A 86 -6.90 11.94 -3.58
CA ALA A 86 -8.21 12.27 -3.02
C ALA A 86 -8.78 11.06 -2.29
N ALA A 87 -9.83 11.29 -1.50
CA ALA A 87 -10.46 10.25 -0.69
C ALA A 87 -9.42 9.50 0.16
N ASN A 88 -8.44 10.23 0.65
CA ASN A 88 -7.23 9.67 1.28
C ASN A 88 -7.02 10.16 2.71
N ASP A 89 -8.04 10.74 3.35
CA ASP A 89 -7.96 11.15 4.76
C ASP A 89 -8.27 9.97 5.67
N VAL A 90 -7.48 9.80 6.70
CA VAL A 90 -7.71 8.79 7.74
C VAL A 90 -7.73 9.46 9.11
N VAL A 91 -8.59 8.95 9.98
CA VAL A 91 -8.66 9.41 11.37
C VAL A 91 -8.71 8.18 12.29
N GLU A 92 -8.51 8.42 13.56
CA GLU A 92 -8.59 7.35 14.55
C GLU A 92 -9.90 6.56 14.40
N GLY A 93 -9.81 5.25 14.40
CA GLY A 93 -10.96 4.38 14.24
C GLY A 93 -11.16 3.89 12.81
N ASP A 94 -10.51 4.53 11.84
CA ASP A 94 -10.53 4.04 10.47
C ASP A 94 -9.59 2.86 10.32
N TYR A 95 -9.72 2.13 9.22
CA TYR A 95 -8.72 1.15 8.82
C TYR A 95 -8.39 1.31 7.34
N ILE A 96 -7.14 1.04 7.02
CA ILE A 96 -6.67 1.02 5.65
C ILE A 96 -6.61 -0.44 5.21
N GLU A 97 -7.09 -0.72 3.99
CA GLU A 97 -6.93 -2.03 3.40
C GLU A 97 -6.02 -1.90 2.20
N ILE A 98 -5.07 -2.81 2.07
CA ILE A 98 -4.30 -2.97 0.84
C ILE A 98 -4.72 -4.32 0.27
N GLU A 99 -5.42 -4.28 -0.86
CA GLU A 99 -6.01 -5.46 -1.46
C GLU A 99 -5.23 -5.85 -2.70
N THR A 100 -4.81 -7.11 -2.79
CA THR A 100 -4.15 -7.63 -3.98
C THR A 100 -5.15 -8.39 -4.84
N ASP A 101 -5.03 -8.23 -6.15
CA ASP A 101 -5.96 -8.85 -7.10
C ASP A 101 -5.69 -10.34 -7.36
N GLY A 102 -4.52 -10.83 -7.00
CA GLY A 102 -4.18 -12.24 -7.19
C GLY A 102 -3.92 -12.64 -8.64
N GLU A 103 -3.65 -11.66 -9.52
CA GLU A 103 -3.48 -11.95 -10.94
C GLU A 103 -2.08 -12.43 -11.31
N SER A 104 -1.12 -12.25 -10.44
CA SER A 104 0.25 -12.72 -10.69
C SER A 104 0.41 -14.17 -10.24
N SER A 105 1.51 -14.79 -10.66
CA SER A 105 1.92 -16.10 -10.17
C SER A 105 3.18 -15.97 -9.34
N ASN A 106 3.57 -17.05 -8.70
CA ASN A 106 4.70 -17.17 -7.77
C ASN A 106 4.38 -16.55 -6.42
N THR A 107 4.70 -17.29 -5.39
CA THR A 107 4.53 -16.84 -4.01
C THR A 107 5.64 -15.85 -3.69
N VAL A 108 5.33 -14.57 -3.78
CA VAL A 108 6.29 -13.50 -3.54
C VAL A 108 5.73 -12.55 -2.50
N ARG A 109 6.59 -12.22 -1.54
CA ARG A 109 6.23 -11.25 -0.49
C ARG A 109 6.45 -9.85 -0.97
N VAL A 110 5.54 -8.95 -0.59
CA VAL A 110 5.66 -7.53 -0.87
C VAL A 110 5.75 -6.79 0.46
N PHE A 111 6.78 -5.96 0.60
CA PHE A 111 6.93 -5.09 1.76
C PHE A 111 6.49 -3.70 1.35
N GLY A 112 5.71 -3.04 2.18
CA GLY A 112 5.21 -1.73 1.82
C GLY A 112 5.24 -0.75 2.98
N ASN A 113 5.16 0.53 2.61
CA ASN A 113 5.05 1.63 3.56
C ASN A 113 4.01 2.60 3.05
N ILE A 114 3.16 3.04 3.97
CA ILE A 114 2.17 4.07 3.70
C ILE A 114 2.66 5.34 4.41
N LEU A 115 2.82 6.42 3.66
CA LEU A 115 3.23 7.69 4.24
C LEU A 115 1.99 8.54 4.49
N ILE A 116 1.77 8.90 5.75
CA ILE A 116 0.64 9.72 6.17
C ILE A 116 1.17 11.07 6.60
N GLN A 117 0.67 12.12 5.96
CA GLN A 117 1.04 13.49 6.29
C GLN A 117 0.00 14.05 7.25
N ARG A 118 0.47 14.45 8.39
CA ARG A 118 -0.42 14.96 9.45
C ARG A 118 -0.71 16.42 9.28
#